data_7f11f8ed7f62d68fab704c0c4a836ab8
#
_entry.id   7f11f8ed7f62d68fab704c0c4a836ab8
#
_cell.length_a   1.000
_cell.length_b   1.000
_cell.length_c   1.000
_cell.angle_alpha   90.00
_cell.angle_beta   90.00
_cell.angle_gamma   90.00
#
_symmetry.space_group_name_H-M   'P 1'
#
loop_
_entity.id
_entity.type
_entity.pdbx_description
1 polymer ?
#
loop_
_entity_poly.entity_id
_entity_poly.type
_entity_poly.pdbx_seq_one_letter_code
_entity_poly.pdbx_strand_id
1 'polypeptide(L)'
;MIRLTAVLFQATRRWWYEWTAVLPLALVWFVCQLLVLPGPPATAVLYALMRQSSDNQWWNGRDAWQAAKTLFWPAWKWALVNGLVVGLVVFNLLAYWDVPGAVWTLLRVVWLLVLTIWLGLNLVYWPFWLAQTDKSLRNTYANCGRFLLLNPLSGLGVTAVSALVLFVSIFTILPFVLGSMAWVALVGVTAVQHSLLTRDT
;
A
#
# COMPACT_ATOMS: atom_id res chain seq x y z
N MET A 1 6.72 -15.46 -13.43
CA MET A 1 5.40 -15.04 -12.92
C MET A 1 5.34 -15.22 -11.40
N ILE A 2 4.95 -14.20 -10.69
CA ILE A 2 4.79 -14.24 -9.23
C ILE A 2 3.60 -15.15 -8.89
N ARG A 3 3.77 -16.06 -7.93
CA ARG A 3 2.65 -16.89 -7.44
C ARG A 3 1.94 -16.15 -6.30
N LEU A 4 0.70 -15.72 -6.54
CA LEU A 4 -0.13 -15.00 -5.56
C LEU A 4 -0.15 -15.72 -4.19
N THR A 5 -0.39 -17.04 -4.20
CA THR A 5 -0.44 -17.86 -2.98
C THR A 5 0.85 -17.82 -2.17
N ALA A 6 2.00 -17.82 -2.83
CA ALA A 6 3.30 -17.74 -2.16
C ALA A 6 3.49 -16.37 -1.47
N VAL A 7 3.14 -15.28 -2.14
CA VAL A 7 3.21 -13.93 -1.57
C VAL A 7 2.33 -13.81 -0.33
N LEU A 8 1.06 -14.21 -0.45
CA LEU A 8 0.12 -14.12 0.66
C LEU A 8 0.54 -15.01 1.84
N PHE A 9 0.97 -16.25 1.56
CA PHE A 9 1.42 -17.17 2.60
C PHE A 9 2.65 -16.63 3.34
N GLN A 10 3.66 -16.14 2.62
CA GLN A 10 4.87 -15.59 3.23
C GLN A 10 4.57 -14.33 4.07
N ALA A 11 3.75 -13.41 3.54
CA ALA A 11 3.37 -12.21 4.26
C ALA A 11 2.59 -12.55 5.54
N THR A 12 1.62 -13.46 5.46
CA THR A 12 0.80 -13.90 6.62
C THR A 12 1.66 -14.63 7.65
N ARG A 13 2.53 -15.54 7.20
CA ARG A 13 3.44 -16.25 8.10
C ARG A 13 4.33 -15.28 8.86
N ARG A 14 4.92 -14.31 8.16
CA ARG A 14 5.80 -13.33 8.77
C ARG A 14 5.06 -12.43 9.75
N TRP A 15 3.90 -11.92 9.36
CA TRP A 15 3.02 -11.14 10.22
C TRP A 15 2.68 -11.90 11.51
N TRP A 16 2.41 -13.19 11.42
CA TRP A 16 2.12 -14.04 12.56
C TRP A 16 3.33 -14.24 13.49
N TYR A 17 4.51 -14.46 12.93
CA TYR A 17 5.72 -14.62 13.74
C TYR A 17 6.17 -13.34 14.43
N GLU A 18 5.94 -12.20 13.84
CA GLU A 18 6.36 -10.90 14.35
C GLU A 18 5.21 -10.11 15.00
N TRP A 19 4.08 -10.75 15.27
CA TRP A 19 2.87 -10.08 15.73
C TRP A 19 3.08 -9.22 16.98
N THR A 20 3.96 -9.65 17.94
CA THR A 20 4.28 -8.92 19.15
C THR A 20 4.96 -7.57 18.88
N ALA A 21 5.74 -7.46 17.80
CA ALA A 21 6.36 -6.21 17.35
C ALA A 21 5.40 -5.41 16.43
N VAL A 22 4.61 -6.10 15.64
CA VAL A 22 3.66 -5.49 14.70
C VAL A 22 2.50 -4.81 15.41
N LEU A 23 1.97 -5.38 16.52
CA LEU A 23 0.84 -4.81 17.25
C LEU A 23 1.11 -3.39 17.79
N PRO A 24 2.18 -3.13 18.56
CA PRO A 24 2.49 -1.78 19.01
C PRO A 24 2.68 -0.80 17.85
N LEU A 25 3.33 -1.25 16.77
CA LEU A 25 3.54 -0.45 15.58
C LEU A 25 2.22 -0.09 14.89
N ALA A 26 1.29 -1.05 14.80
CA ALA A 26 -0.03 -0.83 14.23
C ALA A 26 -0.86 0.16 15.06
N LEU A 27 -0.79 0.08 16.38
CA LEU A 27 -1.43 1.04 17.28
C LEU A 27 -0.88 2.45 17.09
N VAL A 28 0.45 2.61 17.06
CA VAL A 28 1.08 3.90 16.80
C VAL A 28 0.68 4.43 15.43
N TRP A 29 0.71 3.58 14.39
CA TRP A 29 0.25 3.95 13.05
C TRP A 29 -1.20 4.43 13.07
N PHE A 30 -2.10 3.69 13.71
CA PHE A 30 -3.53 4.04 13.80
C PHE A 30 -3.74 5.39 14.47
N VAL A 31 -3.08 5.64 15.61
CA VAL A 31 -3.14 6.95 16.31
C VAL A 31 -2.60 8.07 15.41
N CYS A 32 -1.50 7.83 14.69
CA CYS A 32 -0.95 8.80 13.75
C CYS A 32 -1.94 9.15 12.60
N GLN A 33 -2.75 8.18 12.13
CA GLN A 33 -3.78 8.47 11.12
C GLN A 33 -4.86 9.44 11.65
N LEU A 34 -5.24 9.31 12.92
CA LEU A 34 -6.22 10.22 13.54
C LEU A 34 -5.69 11.65 13.67
N LEU A 35 -4.40 11.83 13.79
CA LEU A 35 -3.75 13.14 13.93
C LEU A 35 -3.45 13.84 12.58
N VAL A 36 -3.81 13.26 11.46
CA VAL A 36 -3.64 13.75 10.09
C VAL A 36 -2.18 14.07 9.72
N LEU A 37 -1.51 14.99 10.44
CA LEU A 37 -0.15 15.44 10.14
C LEU A 37 0.89 14.31 10.15
N PRO A 38 0.96 13.42 11.14
CA PRO A 38 1.89 12.29 11.14
C PRO A 38 1.38 11.08 10.32
N GLY A 39 0.15 11.09 9.83
CA GLY A 39 -0.47 9.97 9.12
C GLY A 39 0.31 9.49 7.90
N PRO A 40 0.55 10.34 6.88
CA PRO A 40 1.33 9.93 5.71
C PRO A 40 2.75 9.45 6.06
N PRO A 41 3.54 10.16 6.90
CA PRO A 41 4.83 9.67 7.37
C PRO A 41 4.75 8.33 8.09
N ALA A 42 3.76 8.12 8.95
CA ALA A 42 3.58 6.86 9.67
C ALA A 42 3.35 5.68 8.71
N THR A 43 2.61 5.90 7.61
CA THR A 43 2.43 4.89 6.57
C THR A 43 3.74 4.56 5.87
N ALA A 44 4.54 5.56 5.51
CA ALA A 44 5.86 5.35 4.89
C ALA A 44 6.83 4.59 5.83
N VAL A 45 6.84 4.97 7.13
CA VAL A 45 7.62 4.29 8.17
C VAL A 45 7.19 2.84 8.31
N LEU A 46 5.89 2.58 8.35
CA LEU A 46 5.37 1.21 8.44
C LEU A 46 5.93 0.33 7.31
N TYR A 47 5.88 0.80 6.06
CA TYR A 47 6.48 0.08 4.93
C TYR A 47 8.00 -0.09 5.07
N ALA A 48 8.72 0.92 5.56
CA ALA A 48 10.17 0.85 5.76
C ALA A 48 10.53 -0.22 6.79
N LEU A 49 9.83 -0.27 7.93
CA LEU A 49 10.06 -1.27 8.98
C LEU A 49 9.64 -2.67 8.53
N MET A 50 8.53 -2.81 7.81
CA MET A 50 8.11 -4.09 7.24
C MET A 50 9.10 -4.60 6.18
N ARG A 51 9.77 -3.72 5.45
CA ARG A 51 10.86 -4.10 4.57
C ARG A 51 12.07 -4.61 5.34
N GLN A 52 12.53 -3.90 6.39
CA GLN A 52 13.64 -4.37 7.24
C GLN A 52 13.32 -5.75 7.82
N SER A 53 12.09 -5.91 8.35
CA SER A 53 11.60 -7.20 8.80
C SER A 53 11.71 -8.24 7.69
N SER A 54 11.24 -7.93 6.46
CA SER A 54 11.31 -8.83 5.32
C SER A 54 12.74 -9.23 4.94
N ASP A 55 13.72 -8.37 5.17
CA ASP A 55 15.14 -8.63 4.97
C ASP A 55 15.81 -9.33 6.19
N ASN A 56 15.01 -9.86 7.14
CA ASN A 56 15.44 -10.47 8.39
C ASN A 56 16.27 -9.53 9.28
N GLN A 57 16.03 -8.23 9.20
CA GLN A 57 16.68 -7.23 10.04
C GLN A 57 15.74 -6.81 11.17
N TRP A 58 16.25 -6.85 12.40
CA TRP A 58 15.53 -6.31 13.54
C TRP A 58 15.47 -4.79 13.47
N TRP A 59 14.34 -4.22 13.80
CA TRP A 59 14.14 -2.78 13.87
C TRP A 59 13.78 -2.35 15.31
N ASN A 60 14.06 -1.10 15.63
CA ASN A 60 13.78 -0.51 16.93
C ASN A 60 13.17 0.90 16.78
N GLY A 61 12.83 1.53 17.91
CA GLY A 61 12.23 2.86 17.91
C GLY A 61 13.12 3.97 17.30
N ARG A 62 14.45 3.80 17.32
CA ARG A 62 15.39 4.74 16.68
C ARG A 62 15.28 4.64 15.16
N ASP A 63 15.16 3.43 14.63
CA ASP A 63 15.00 3.19 13.18
C ASP A 63 13.67 3.80 12.70
N ALA A 64 12.60 3.60 13.46
CA ALA A 64 11.30 4.22 13.19
C ALA A 64 11.39 5.75 13.16
N TRP A 65 12.07 6.36 14.12
CA TRP A 65 12.24 7.80 14.20
C TRP A 65 13.11 8.36 13.07
N GLN A 66 14.19 7.67 12.71
CA GLN A 66 15.02 8.05 11.56
C GLN A 66 14.22 7.96 10.25
N ALA A 67 13.48 6.87 10.04
CA ALA A 67 12.60 6.71 8.89
C ALA A 67 11.55 7.82 8.85
N ALA A 68 10.95 8.19 9.98
CA ALA A 68 9.97 9.28 10.04
C ALA A 68 10.55 10.62 9.57
N LYS A 69 11.77 10.96 10.00
CA LYS A 69 12.44 12.19 9.57
C LYS A 69 12.76 12.20 8.07
N THR A 70 13.30 11.08 7.56
CA THR A 70 13.75 11.00 6.17
C THR A 70 12.60 10.88 5.20
N LEU A 71 11.51 10.22 5.59
CA LEU A 71 10.34 9.98 4.74
C LEU A 71 9.23 11.01 4.91
N PHE A 72 9.37 12.00 5.81
CA PHE A 72 8.32 12.98 6.09
C PHE A 72 7.83 13.71 4.82
N TRP A 73 8.72 14.40 4.12
CA TRP A 73 8.36 15.14 2.90
C TRP A 73 8.00 14.23 1.71
N PRO A 74 8.72 13.13 1.44
CA PRO A 74 8.27 12.16 0.45
C PRO A 74 6.86 11.63 0.72
N ALA A 75 6.52 11.35 1.98
CA ALA A 75 5.20 10.84 2.36
C ALA A 75 4.10 11.88 2.13
N TRP A 76 4.35 13.14 2.45
CA TRP A 76 3.39 14.21 2.18
C TRP A 76 3.19 14.46 0.69
N LYS A 77 4.25 14.45 -0.13
CA LYS A 77 4.13 14.54 -1.59
C LYS A 77 3.28 13.40 -2.14
N TRP A 78 3.52 12.17 -1.68
CA TRP A 78 2.72 11.00 -2.03
C TRP A 78 1.25 11.16 -1.59
N ALA A 79 1.00 11.61 -0.36
CA ALA A 79 -0.34 11.79 0.18
C ALA A 79 -1.14 12.86 -0.59
N LEU A 80 -0.50 13.97 -0.97
CA LEU A 80 -1.15 15.01 -1.77
C LEU A 80 -1.57 14.50 -3.15
N VAL A 81 -0.70 13.76 -3.84
CA VAL A 81 -1.04 13.13 -5.13
C VAL A 81 -2.20 12.16 -4.96
N ASN A 82 -2.17 11.32 -3.91
CA ASN A 82 -3.26 10.38 -3.61
C ASN A 82 -4.57 11.10 -3.28
N GLY A 83 -4.50 12.12 -2.43
CA GLY A 83 -5.66 12.94 -2.07
C GLY A 83 -6.31 13.57 -3.29
N LEU A 84 -5.51 14.09 -4.22
CA LEU A 84 -5.99 14.69 -5.46
C LEU A 84 -6.66 13.64 -6.37
N VAL A 85 -6.00 12.51 -6.63
CA VAL A 85 -6.53 11.48 -7.54
C VAL A 85 -7.77 10.82 -6.95
N VAL A 86 -7.70 10.36 -5.69
CA VAL A 86 -8.85 9.72 -5.02
C VAL A 86 -9.99 10.71 -4.83
N GLY A 87 -9.69 11.95 -4.44
CA GLY A 87 -10.68 13.02 -4.31
C GLY A 87 -11.41 13.31 -5.63
N LEU A 88 -10.67 13.37 -6.75
CA LEU A 88 -11.26 13.54 -8.09
C LEU A 88 -12.17 12.37 -8.46
N VAL A 89 -11.73 11.13 -8.24
CA VAL A 89 -12.52 9.93 -8.54
C VAL A 89 -13.79 9.89 -7.69
N VAL A 90 -13.66 10.08 -6.37
CA VAL A 90 -14.80 10.08 -5.45
C VAL A 90 -15.77 11.20 -5.78
N PHE A 91 -15.27 12.40 -6.05
CA PHE A 91 -16.11 13.53 -6.46
C PHE A 91 -16.94 13.19 -7.71
N ASN A 92 -16.32 12.62 -8.76
CA ASN A 92 -17.04 12.24 -9.97
C ASN A 92 -18.07 11.13 -9.71
N LEU A 93 -17.71 10.12 -8.90
CA LEU A 93 -18.65 9.05 -8.55
C LEU A 93 -19.86 9.60 -7.78
N LEU A 94 -19.65 10.49 -6.81
CA LEU A 94 -20.74 11.05 -6.00
C LEU A 94 -21.59 12.06 -6.80
N ALA A 95 -20.94 12.94 -7.57
CA ALA A 95 -21.65 13.99 -8.35
C ALA A 95 -22.59 13.41 -9.41
N TYR A 96 -22.27 12.25 -9.96
CA TYR A 96 -23.04 11.62 -11.04
C TYR A 96 -23.66 10.28 -10.64
N TRP A 97 -23.76 9.99 -9.34
CA TRP A 97 -24.24 8.69 -8.86
C TRP A 97 -25.68 8.40 -9.30
N ASP A 98 -26.58 9.37 -9.17
CA ASP A 98 -28.01 9.23 -9.44
C ASP A 98 -28.41 9.58 -10.87
N VAL A 99 -27.47 9.99 -11.74
CA VAL A 99 -27.78 10.35 -13.12
C VAL A 99 -28.05 9.09 -13.93
N PRO A 100 -29.29 8.91 -14.50
CA PRO A 100 -29.63 7.73 -15.27
C PRO A 100 -29.04 7.76 -16.69
N GLY A 101 -28.83 6.58 -17.27
CA GLY A 101 -28.39 6.42 -18.64
C GLY A 101 -27.13 5.59 -18.81
N ALA A 102 -27.01 4.92 -19.96
CA ALA A 102 -25.93 3.99 -20.27
C ALA A 102 -24.53 4.66 -20.22
N VAL A 103 -24.44 5.90 -20.69
CA VAL A 103 -23.18 6.67 -20.69
C VAL A 103 -22.70 6.91 -19.25
N TRP A 104 -23.58 7.31 -18.34
CA TRP A 104 -23.24 7.55 -16.95
C TRP A 104 -22.88 6.25 -16.22
N THR A 105 -23.56 5.16 -16.53
CA THR A 105 -23.19 3.84 -16.01
C THR A 105 -21.79 3.43 -16.48
N LEU A 106 -21.47 3.62 -17.74
CA LEU A 106 -20.13 3.35 -18.28
C LEU A 106 -19.06 4.21 -17.59
N LEU A 107 -19.32 5.51 -17.40
CA LEU A 107 -18.38 6.41 -16.69
C LEU A 107 -18.12 5.95 -15.25
N ARG A 108 -19.15 5.51 -14.53
CA ARG A 108 -18.96 4.96 -13.16
C ARG A 108 -18.05 3.74 -13.18
N VAL A 109 -18.26 2.82 -14.13
CA VAL A 109 -17.39 1.64 -14.29
C VAL A 109 -15.94 2.07 -14.58
N VAL A 110 -15.74 3.04 -15.47
CA VAL A 110 -14.41 3.58 -15.78
C VAL A 110 -13.76 4.17 -14.52
N TRP A 111 -14.48 4.99 -13.74
CA TRP A 111 -13.94 5.55 -12.50
C TRP A 111 -13.59 4.50 -11.45
N LEU A 112 -14.40 3.45 -11.32
CA LEU A 112 -14.11 2.31 -10.44
C LEU A 112 -12.87 1.53 -10.90
N LEU A 113 -12.69 1.33 -12.19
CA LEU A 113 -11.48 0.72 -12.77
C LEU A 113 -10.24 1.59 -12.49
N VAL A 114 -10.34 2.90 -12.71
CA VAL A 114 -9.27 3.85 -12.40
C VAL A 114 -8.89 3.77 -10.91
N LEU A 115 -9.87 3.75 -10.00
CA LEU A 115 -9.64 3.61 -8.57
C LEU A 115 -8.93 2.28 -8.24
N THR A 116 -9.38 1.17 -8.82
CA THR A 116 -8.80 -0.16 -8.59
C THR A 116 -7.33 -0.21 -9.04
N ILE A 117 -7.03 0.30 -10.25
CA ILE A 117 -5.66 0.38 -10.75
C ILE A 117 -4.82 1.29 -9.84
N TRP A 118 -5.36 2.44 -9.43
CA TRP A 118 -4.68 3.38 -8.55
C TRP A 118 -4.33 2.76 -7.19
N LEU A 119 -5.26 2.01 -6.59
CA LEU A 119 -5.01 1.26 -5.35
C LEU A 119 -3.90 0.23 -5.54
N GLY A 120 -3.89 -0.48 -6.67
CA GLY A 120 -2.82 -1.43 -7.00
C GLY A 120 -1.44 -0.77 -7.12
N LEU A 121 -1.37 0.40 -7.77
CA LEU A 121 -0.13 1.18 -7.85
C LEU A 121 0.35 1.59 -6.46
N ASN A 122 -0.56 2.04 -5.59
CA ASN A 122 -0.23 2.51 -4.24
C ASN A 122 0.19 1.39 -3.29
N LEU A 123 -0.33 0.18 -3.46
CA LEU A 123 0.08 -0.99 -2.69
C LEU A 123 1.59 -1.27 -2.82
N VAL A 124 2.13 -1.10 -4.04
CA VAL A 124 3.54 -1.37 -4.33
C VAL A 124 4.41 -0.11 -4.42
N TYR A 125 3.82 1.08 -4.21
CA TYR A 125 4.53 2.35 -4.30
C TYR A 125 5.70 2.43 -3.31
N TRP A 126 5.43 2.25 -2.02
CA TRP A 126 6.48 2.33 -0.99
C TRP A 126 7.52 1.22 -1.10
N PRO A 127 7.18 -0.04 -1.37
CA PRO A 127 8.16 -1.06 -1.71
C PRO A 127 9.13 -0.66 -2.82
N PHE A 128 8.63 -0.10 -3.94
CA PHE A 128 9.50 0.39 -5.02
C PHE A 128 10.27 1.64 -4.61
N TRP A 129 9.63 2.62 -3.96
CA TRP A 129 10.32 3.80 -3.46
C TRP A 129 11.53 3.46 -2.58
N LEU A 130 11.37 2.50 -1.69
CA LEU A 130 12.43 2.05 -0.80
C LEU A 130 13.53 1.25 -1.52
N ALA A 131 13.19 0.51 -2.58
CA ALA A 131 14.12 -0.34 -3.31
C ALA A 131 14.99 0.42 -4.32
N GLN A 132 14.48 1.51 -4.91
CA GLN A 132 15.16 2.24 -5.98
C GLN A 132 16.14 3.29 -5.46
N THR A 133 17.15 3.63 -6.26
CA THR A 133 18.14 4.68 -5.96
C THR A 133 17.58 6.07 -6.27
N ASP A 134 16.89 6.23 -7.42
CA ASP A 134 16.25 7.49 -7.81
C ASP A 134 14.90 7.66 -7.11
N LYS A 135 14.88 8.53 -6.10
CA LYS A 135 13.73 8.84 -5.23
C LYS A 135 12.78 9.86 -5.88
N SER A 136 12.27 9.57 -7.08
CA SER A 136 11.28 10.43 -7.75
C SER A 136 9.90 9.78 -7.81
N LEU A 137 8.84 10.60 -7.66
CA LEU A 137 7.44 10.15 -7.79
C LEU A 137 7.19 9.50 -9.16
N ARG A 138 7.66 10.15 -10.23
CA ARG A 138 7.47 9.70 -11.61
C ARG A 138 8.04 8.31 -11.84
N ASN A 139 9.30 8.09 -11.44
CA ASN A 139 9.97 6.81 -11.64
C ASN A 139 9.36 5.71 -10.76
N THR A 140 8.94 6.06 -9.54
CA THR A 140 8.27 5.11 -8.67
C THR A 140 6.94 4.63 -9.28
N TYR A 141 6.07 5.54 -9.71
CA TYR A 141 4.81 5.15 -10.37
C TYR A 141 5.03 4.43 -11.70
N ALA A 142 6.06 4.79 -12.47
CA ALA A 142 6.43 4.05 -13.69
C ALA A 142 6.83 2.61 -13.38
N ASN A 143 7.62 2.37 -12.30
CA ASN A 143 7.98 1.03 -11.85
C ASN A 143 6.77 0.24 -11.33
N CYS A 144 5.87 0.89 -10.58
CA CYS A 144 4.62 0.28 -10.15
C CYS A 144 3.75 -0.14 -11.34
N GLY A 145 3.61 0.74 -12.36
CA GLY A 145 2.88 0.44 -13.58
C GLY A 145 3.48 -0.74 -14.35
N ARG A 146 4.79 -0.75 -14.54
CA ARG A 146 5.50 -1.89 -15.16
C ARG A 146 5.28 -3.18 -14.40
N PHE A 147 5.31 -3.14 -13.07
CA PHE A 147 5.04 -4.32 -12.23
C PHE A 147 3.63 -4.88 -12.47
N LEU A 148 2.60 -4.03 -12.46
CA LEU A 148 1.22 -4.46 -12.71
C LEU A 148 1.04 -5.00 -14.13
N LEU A 149 1.64 -4.37 -15.14
CA LEU A 149 1.57 -4.83 -16.52
C LEU A 149 2.28 -6.18 -16.75
N LEU A 150 3.41 -6.40 -16.08
CA LEU A 150 4.16 -7.67 -16.21
C LEU A 150 3.56 -8.81 -15.37
N ASN A 151 2.79 -8.48 -14.33
CA ASN A 151 2.18 -9.46 -13.44
C ASN A 151 0.67 -9.17 -13.23
N PRO A 152 -0.15 -9.12 -14.29
CA PRO A 152 -1.52 -8.61 -14.19
C PRO A 152 -2.37 -9.44 -13.22
N LEU A 153 -2.34 -10.76 -13.31
CA LEU A 153 -3.14 -11.63 -12.44
C LEU A 153 -2.70 -11.58 -10.98
N SER A 154 -1.39 -11.65 -10.75
CA SER A 154 -0.84 -11.62 -9.39
C SER A 154 -0.94 -10.22 -8.77
N GLY A 155 -0.66 -9.17 -9.53
CA GLY A 155 -0.77 -7.80 -9.09
C GLY A 155 -2.22 -7.41 -8.74
N LEU A 156 -3.17 -7.72 -9.61
CA LEU A 156 -4.59 -7.49 -9.35
C LEU A 156 -5.11 -8.37 -8.20
N GLY A 157 -4.68 -9.64 -8.12
CA GLY A 157 -5.04 -10.53 -7.02
C GLY A 157 -4.57 -10.02 -5.67
N VAL A 158 -3.29 -9.62 -5.56
CA VAL A 158 -2.73 -9.01 -4.34
C VAL A 158 -3.49 -7.72 -4.00
N THR A 159 -3.78 -6.88 -4.99
CA THR A 159 -4.53 -5.64 -4.79
C THR A 159 -5.95 -5.91 -4.29
N ALA A 160 -6.67 -6.86 -4.90
CA ALA A 160 -8.03 -7.20 -4.52
C ALA A 160 -8.11 -7.75 -3.08
N VAL A 161 -7.20 -8.66 -2.71
CA VAL A 161 -7.15 -9.21 -1.34
C VAL A 161 -6.80 -8.11 -0.33
N SER A 162 -5.81 -7.27 -0.62
CA SER A 162 -5.43 -6.14 0.25
C SER A 162 -6.56 -5.12 0.39
N ALA A 163 -7.24 -4.79 -0.70
CA ALA A 163 -8.40 -3.90 -0.70
C ALA A 163 -9.55 -4.47 0.13
N LEU A 164 -9.83 -5.78 0.03
CA LEU A 164 -10.84 -6.46 0.83
C LEU A 164 -10.50 -6.39 2.33
N VAL A 165 -9.25 -6.68 2.70
CA VAL A 165 -8.80 -6.60 4.09
C VAL A 165 -8.95 -5.18 4.63
N LEU A 166 -8.53 -4.16 3.87
CA LEU A 166 -8.69 -2.76 4.27
C LEU A 166 -10.16 -2.35 4.35
N PHE A 167 -10.98 -2.78 3.40
CA PHE A 167 -12.42 -2.53 3.40
C PHE A 167 -13.07 -3.08 4.67
N VAL A 168 -12.84 -4.35 5.01
CA VAL A 168 -13.32 -4.95 6.26
C VAL A 168 -12.80 -4.18 7.47
N SER A 169 -11.53 -3.75 7.44
CA SER A 169 -10.90 -2.99 8.53
C SER A 169 -11.57 -1.63 8.78
N ILE A 170 -12.05 -0.94 7.72
CA ILE A 170 -12.77 0.33 7.86
C ILE A 170 -14.07 0.16 8.63
N PHE A 171 -14.82 -0.92 8.36
CA PHE A 171 -16.11 -1.15 9.02
C PHE A 171 -16.00 -1.70 10.44
N THR A 172 -14.96 -2.48 10.72
CA THR A 172 -14.83 -3.17 12.01
C THR A 172 -13.80 -2.53 12.94
N ILE A 173 -12.94 -1.64 12.43
CA ILE A 173 -11.84 -0.94 13.13
C ILE A 173 -10.82 -1.92 13.76
N LEU A 174 -11.30 -3.00 14.36
CA LEU A 174 -10.48 -4.01 15.05
C LEU A 174 -9.28 -4.52 14.23
N PRO A 175 -9.41 -4.88 12.92
CA PRO A 175 -8.27 -5.33 12.15
C PRO A 175 -7.19 -4.26 11.97
N PHE A 176 -7.52 -2.95 11.95
CA PHE A 176 -6.51 -1.91 11.94
C PHE A 176 -5.66 -1.93 13.20
N VAL A 177 -6.30 -2.08 14.36
CA VAL A 177 -5.64 -2.22 15.65
C VAL A 177 -4.80 -3.50 15.69
N LEU A 178 -5.27 -4.59 15.09
CA LEU A 178 -4.56 -5.87 15.00
C LEU A 178 -3.47 -5.88 13.92
N GLY A 179 -3.24 -4.80 13.19
CA GLY A 179 -2.13 -4.67 12.25
C GLY A 179 -2.42 -5.08 10.81
N SER A 180 -3.68 -4.96 10.35
CA SER A 180 -4.04 -5.23 8.95
C SER A 180 -3.22 -4.38 7.97
N MET A 181 -2.94 -3.12 8.31
CA MET A 181 -2.09 -2.27 7.45
C MET A 181 -0.64 -2.75 7.40
N ALA A 182 -0.10 -3.28 8.50
CA ALA A 182 1.23 -3.89 8.51
C ALA A 182 1.26 -5.17 7.65
N TRP A 183 0.20 -5.96 7.70
CA TRP A 183 0.04 -7.11 6.82
C TRP A 183 -0.01 -6.70 5.35
N VAL A 184 -0.79 -5.66 4.99
CA VAL A 184 -0.84 -5.09 3.64
C VAL A 184 0.54 -4.61 3.18
N ALA A 185 1.29 -3.94 4.07
CA ALA A 185 2.65 -3.51 3.77
C ALA A 185 3.58 -4.70 3.50
N LEU A 186 3.51 -5.78 4.30
CA LEU A 186 4.26 -7.02 4.08
C LEU A 186 3.90 -7.67 2.74
N VAL A 187 2.62 -7.72 2.39
CA VAL A 187 2.16 -8.25 1.09
C VAL A 187 2.79 -7.45 -0.06
N GLY A 188 2.75 -6.12 0.00
CA GLY A 188 3.36 -5.26 -1.02
C GLY A 188 4.88 -5.44 -1.12
N VAL A 189 5.58 -5.48 0.01
CA VAL A 189 7.04 -5.69 0.08
C VAL A 189 7.41 -7.06 -0.51
N THR A 190 6.73 -8.13 -0.08
CA THR A 190 6.98 -9.49 -0.55
C THR A 190 6.73 -9.61 -2.06
N ALA A 191 5.65 -9.00 -2.58
CA ALA A 191 5.34 -9.02 -4.00
C ALA A 191 6.44 -8.36 -4.84
N VAL A 192 6.96 -7.22 -4.40
CA VAL A 192 8.05 -6.51 -5.11
C VAL A 192 9.36 -7.29 -5.02
N GLN A 193 9.72 -7.83 -3.84
CA GLN A 193 10.93 -8.66 -3.69
C GLN A 193 10.91 -9.87 -4.62
N HIS A 194 9.80 -10.60 -4.68
CA HIS A 194 9.64 -11.72 -5.63
C HIS A 194 9.81 -11.29 -7.10
N SER A 195 9.31 -10.10 -7.44
CA SER A 195 9.46 -9.57 -8.82
C SER A 195 10.90 -9.23 -9.16
N LEU A 196 11.65 -8.68 -8.22
CA LEU A 196 13.06 -8.33 -8.44
C LEU A 196 13.92 -9.58 -8.59
N LEU A 197 13.75 -10.57 -7.71
CA LEU A 197 14.50 -11.84 -7.76
C LEU A 197 14.26 -12.63 -9.06
N THR A 198 13.05 -12.58 -9.62
CA THR A 198 12.76 -13.28 -10.90
C THR A 198 13.26 -12.58 -12.14
N ARG A 199 13.84 -11.38 -12.04
CA ARG A 199 14.46 -10.66 -13.16
C ARG A 199 15.94 -10.97 -13.30
N ASP A 200 16.60 -11.37 -12.21
CA ASP A 200 18.03 -11.65 -12.17
C ASP A 200 18.36 -13.12 -12.54
N THR A 201 17.33 -13.92 -12.77
CA THR A 201 17.41 -15.32 -13.29
C THR A 201 16.97 -15.40 -14.74
#